data_a6537a055a34515d7f1dbc09b2d93654
#
_entry.id   a6537a055a34515d7f1dbc09b2d93654
#
_cell.length_a   1.000
_cell.length_b   1.000
_cell.length_c   1.000
_cell.angle_alpha   90.00
_cell.angle_beta   90.00
_cell.angle_gamma   90.00
#
_symmetry.space_group_name_H-M   'P 1'
#
loop_
_entity.id
_entity.type
_entity.pdbx_description
1 polymer ?
#
loop_
_entity_poly.entity_id
_entity_poly.type
_entity_poly.pdbx_seq_one_letter_code
_entity_poly.pdbx_strand_id
1 'polypeptide(L)'
;LMAGNFLDILFDCPYEMHNLTADPFISRMVEELSEEHKEVLYFLSLRLYSTTRLAAVRGQSDRNIRKLRKTIHKKLQRQMYDHLCSKQEHGGGLTLRERQFLEEYSKIARKQGKDAVIRRENKTKRRKKKNRP
;
A
#
# COMPACT_ATOMS: atom_id res chain seq x y z
N LEU A 1 15.59 4.51 30.82
CA LEU A 1 15.64 4.18 29.38
C LEU A 1 15.54 5.45 28.55
N MET A 2 16.56 5.74 27.81
CA MET A 2 16.54 6.84 26.86
C MET A 2 15.50 6.58 25.77
N ALA A 3 14.82 7.63 25.34
CA ALA A 3 13.79 7.55 24.30
C ALA A 3 14.31 6.86 23.00
N GLY A 4 15.60 7.04 22.68
CA GLY A 4 16.24 6.39 21.55
C GLY A 4 16.25 4.88 21.63
N ASN A 5 16.55 4.30 22.80
CA ASN A 5 16.56 2.84 22.99
C ASN A 5 15.17 2.22 22.87
N PHE A 6 14.16 2.94 23.34
CA PHE A 6 12.76 2.51 23.21
C PHE A 6 12.32 2.47 21.76
N LEU A 7 12.65 3.51 20.99
CA LEU A 7 12.36 3.56 19.54
C LEU A 7 13.11 2.47 18.78
N ASP A 8 14.38 2.22 19.14
CA ASP A 8 15.17 1.14 18.51
C ASP A 8 14.55 -0.22 18.74
N ILE A 9 14.07 -0.49 19.95
CA ILE A 9 13.38 -1.75 20.28
C ILE A 9 12.10 -1.89 19.45
N LEU A 10 11.29 -0.83 19.31
CA LEU A 10 10.09 -0.83 18.48
C LEU A 10 10.42 -1.04 17.00
N PHE A 11 11.49 -0.39 16.53
CA PHE A 11 11.89 -0.49 15.12
C PHE A 11 12.54 -1.83 14.77
N ASP A 12 13.03 -2.59 15.74
CA ASP A 12 13.59 -3.92 15.51
C ASP A 12 12.51 -4.99 15.34
N CYS A 13 11.24 -4.66 15.61
CA CYS A 13 10.14 -5.60 15.45
C CYS A 13 9.15 -5.10 14.39
N PRO A 14 9.32 -5.50 13.11
CA PRO A 14 8.43 -5.05 12.04
C PRO A 14 6.97 -5.45 12.25
N TYR A 15 6.71 -6.50 12.99
CA TYR A 15 5.34 -7.00 13.23
C TYR A 15 4.56 -6.13 14.23
N GLU A 16 5.26 -5.35 15.04
CA GLU A 16 4.66 -4.42 15.99
C GLU A 16 4.55 -2.99 15.44
N MET A 17 4.79 -2.82 14.17
CA MET A 17 4.82 -1.50 13.51
C MET A 17 3.51 -0.72 13.65
N HIS A 18 2.37 -1.42 13.75
CA HIS A 18 1.07 -0.81 13.96
C HIS A 18 0.98 0.01 15.27
N ASN A 19 1.84 -0.29 16.26
CA ASN A 19 1.88 0.45 17.52
C ASN A 19 2.56 1.83 17.40
N LEU A 20 3.20 2.12 16.26
CA LEU A 20 3.87 3.40 16.01
C LEU A 20 2.91 4.52 15.61
N THR A 21 1.65 4.21 15.33
CA THR A 21 0.66 5.20 14.95
C THR A 21 -0.41 5.33 16.04
N ALA A 22 -0.80 6.58 16.32
CA ALA A 22 -1.87 6.88 17.24
C ALA A 22 -3.27 6.78 16.59
N ASP A 23 -3.33 6.73 15.26
CA ASP A 23 -4.60 6.62 14.53
C ASP A 23 -5.07 5.17 14.55
N PRO A 24 -6.24 4.87 15.16
CA PRO A 24 -6.74 3.49 15.27
C PRO A 24 -6.99 2.83 13.91
N PHE A 25 -7.38 3.60 12.90
CA PHE A 25 -7.63 3.07 11.57
C PHE A 25 -6.32 2.68 10.87
N ILE A 26 -5.34 3.57 10.88
CA ILE A 26 -4.02 3.31 10.27
C ILE A 26 -3.35 2.14 10.99
N SER A 27 -3.43 2.10 12.32
CA SER A 27 -2.90 1.00 13.12
C SER A 27 -3.48 -0.35 12.69
N ARG A 28 -4.81 -0.43 12.56
CA ARG A 28 -5.49 -1.65 12.12
C ARG A 28 -5.11 -2.03 10.70
N MET A 29 -5.04 -1.05 9.81
CA MET A 29 -4.67 -1.27 8.42
C MET A 29 -3.27 -1.87 8.28
N VAL A 30 -2.31 -1.37 9.06
CA VAL A 30 -0.95 -1.92 9.09
C VAL A 30 -0.92 -3.30 9.73
N GLU A 31 -1.66 -3.50 10.82
CA GLU A 31 -1.74 -4.80 11.51
C GLU A 31 -2.27 -5.91 10.61
N GLU A 32 -3.21 -5.60 9.73
CA GLU A 32 -3.83 -6.56 8.80
C GLU A 32 -2.94 -6.95 7.62
N LEU A 33 -1.81 -6.27 7.41
CA LEU A 33 -0.87 -6.65 6.37
C LEU A 33 -0.27 -8.03 6.66
N SER A 34 0.08 -8.77 5.60
CA SER A 34 0.83 -10.02 5.74
C SER A 34 2.20 -9.76 6.38
N GLU A 35 2.80 -10.77 6.98
CA GLU A 35 4.13 -10.65 7.59
C GLU A 35 5.18 -10.18 6.60
N GLU A 36 5.14 -10.69 5.37
CA GLU A 36 6.04 -10.26 4.29
C GLU A 36 5.86 -8.78 3.96
N HIS A 37 4.61 -8.31 3.85
CA HIS A 37 4.32 -6.92 3.55
C HIS A 37 4.74 -5.99 4.70
N LYS A 38 4.51 -6.38 5.94
CA LYS A 38 4.97 -5.63 7.12
C LYS A 38 6.48 -5.47 7.11
N GLU A 39 7.19 -6.53 6.83
CA GLU A 39 8.66 -6.53 6.77
C GLU A 39 9.18 -5.62 5.68
N VAL A 40 8.65 -5.73 4.46
CA VAL A 40 9.03 -4.87 3.33
C VAL A 40 8.74 -3.40 3.64
N LEU A 41 7.54 -3.11 4.16
CA LEU A 41 7.17 -1.74 4.52
C LEU A 41 8.06 -1.17 5.61
N TYR A 42 8.37 -1.96 6.63
CA TYR A 42 9.25 -1.60 7.72
C TYR A 42 10.64 -1.19 7.22
N PHE A 43 11.28 -2.05 6.43
CA PHE A 43 12.64 -1.77 5.97
C PHE A 43 12.69 -0.60 4.99
N LEU A 44 11.72 -0.45 4.11
CA LEU A 44 11.71 0.65 3.14
C LEU A 44 11.31 1.99 3.77
N SER A 45 10.32 1.99 4.67
CA SER A 45 9.74 3.23 5.20
C SER A 45 10.37 3.69 6.50
N LEU A 46 10.70 2.79 7.42
CA LEU A 46 11.26 3.13 8.73
C LEU A 46 12.78 3.01 8.78
N ARG A 47 13.34 1.94 8.21
CA ARG A 47 14.80 1.76 8.15
C ARG A 47 15.43 2.43 6.95
N LEU A 48 14.62 2.97 6.05
CA LEU A 48 15.05 3.70 4.85
C LEU A 48 16.03 2.92 3.96
N TYR A 49 15.85 1.61 3.88
CA TYR A 49 16.62 0.79 2.96
C TYR A 49 16.23 1.10 1.53
N SER A 50 17.20 1.07 0.61
CA SER A 50 16.90 1.05 -0.82
C SER A 50 16.29 -0.28 -1.22
N THR A 51 15.57 -0.31 -2.34
CA THR A 51 15.03 -1.57 -2.88
C THR A 51 16.14 -2.57 -3.17
N THR A 52 17.28 -2.11 -3.65
CA THR A 52 18.45 -2.92 -3.94
C THR A 52 19.03 -3.55 -2.66
N ARG A 53 19.16 -2.79 -1.58
CA ARG A 53 19.67 -3.29 -0.30
C ARG A 53 18.73 -4.33 0.30
N LEU A 54 17.43 -4.06 0.28
CA LEU A 54 16.43 -4.99 0.82
C LEU A 54 16.39 -6.27 -0.01
N ALA A 55 16.49 -6.17 -1.33
CA ALA A 55 16.57 -7.33 -2.22
C ALA A 55 17.74 -8.23 -1.86
N ALA A 56 18.92 -7.66 -1.63
CA ALA A 56 20.11 -8.40 -1.22
C ALA A 56 19.91 -9.10 0.13
N VAL A 57 19.33 -8.42 1.11
CA VAL A 57 19.06 -8.98 2.45
C VAL A 57 18.07 -10.14 2.38
N ARG A 58 17.03 -10.03 1.55
CA ARG A 58 15.98 -11.04 1.42
C ARG A 58 16.31 -12.14 0.40
N GLY A 59 17.41 -12.04 -0.32
CA GLY A 59 17.73 -12.97 -1.40
C GLY A 59 16.75 -12.92 -2.57
N GLN A 60 16.22 -11.75 -2.86
CA GLN A 60 15.25 -11.52 -3.93
C GLN A 60 15.81 -10.53 -4.95
N SER A 61 15.16 -10.42 -6.11
CA SER A 61 15.53 -9.41 -7.11
C SER A 61 15.02 -8.03 -6.71
N ASP A 62 15.71 -6.98 -7.11
CA ASP A 62 15.26 -5.60 -6.94
C ASP A 62 13.88 -5.37 -7.58
N ARG A 63 13.65 -5.96 -8.75
CA ARG A 63 12.36 -5.92 -9.44
C ARG A 63 11.23 -6.50 -8.58
N ASN A 64 11.49 -7.60 -7.87
CA ASN A 64 10.51 -8.23 -7.00
C ASN A 64 10.17 -7.32 -5.81
N ILE A 65 11.17 -6.68 -5.19
CA ILE A 65 10.94 -5.72 -4.10
C ILE A 65 10.13 -4.52 -4.59
N ARG A 66 10.41 -4.00 -5.78
CA ARG A 66 9.62 -2.91 -6.37
C ARG A 66 8.16 -3.31 -6.62
N LYS A 67 7.92 -4.53 -7.05
CA LYS A 67 6.57 -5.09 -7.21
C LYS A 67 5.82 -5.16 -5.88
N LEU A 68 6.48 -5.68 -4.85
CA LEU A 68 5.92 -5.77 -3.50
C LEU A 68 5.58 -4.38 -2.96
N ARG A 69 6.48 -3.42 -3.13
CA ARG A 69 6.25 -2.02 -2.74
C ARG A 69 5.00 -1.44 -3.41
N LYS A 70 4.84 -1.64 -4.71
CA LYS A 70 3.65 -1.18 -5.45
C LYS A 70 2.37 -1.83 -4.93
N THR A 71 2.41 -3.14 -4.69
CA THR A 71 1.27 -3.90 -4.17
C THR A 71 0.84 -3.38 -2.80
N ILE A 72 1.80 -3.15 -1.91
CA ILE A 72 1.53 -2.62 -0.56
C ILE A 72 0.92 -1.21 -0.67
N HIS A 73 1.50 -0.34 -1.46
CA HIS A 73 1.01 1.03 -1.64
C HIS A 73 -0.40 1.07 -2.20
N LYS A 74 -0.69 0.27 -3.22
CA LYS A 74 -2.03 0.19 -3.80
C LYS A 74 -3.07 -0.27 -2.79
N LYS A 75 -2.73 -1.29 -2.00
CA LYS A 75 -3.61 -1.82 -0.97
C LYS A 75 -3.89 -0.76 0.11
N LEU A 76 -2.87 -0.11 0.62
CA LEU A 76 -3.01 0.92 1.64
C LEU A 76 -3.78 2.14 1.12
N GLN A 77 -3.47 2.60 -0.09
CA GLN A 77 -4.18 3.71 -0.71
C GLN A 77 -5.66 3.40 -0.90
N ARG A 78 -6.00 2.19 -1.34
CA ARG A 78 -7.39 1.77 -1.55
C ARG A 78 -8.15 1.73 -0.23
N GLN A 79 -7.56 1.16 0.80
CA GLN A 79 -8.18 1.09 2.13
C GLN A 79 -8.39 2.49 2.72
N MET A 80 -7.41 3.37 2.57
CA MET A 80 -7.54 4.77 3.02
C MET A 80 -8.64 5.50 2.26
N TYR A 81 -8.70 5.34 0.94
CA TYR A 81 -9.76 5.93 0.11
C TYR A 81 -11.14 5.49 0.56
N ASP A 82 -11.36 4.18 0.73
CA ASP A 82 -12.63 3.64 1.15
C ASP A 82 -13.03 4.16 2.54
N HIS A 83 -12.07 4.25 3.45
CA HIS A 83 -12.31 4.80 4.79
C HIS A 83 -12.71 6.27 4.75
N LEU A 84 -12.01 7.09 3.97
CA LEU A 84 -12.30 8.52 3.90
C LEU A 84 -13.63 8.79 3.19
N CYS A 85 -13.98 8.02 2.18
CA CYS A 85 -15.30 8.11 1.54
C CYS A 85 -16.42 7.77 2.53
N SER A 86 -16.25 6.71 3.31
CA SER A 86 -17.19 6.32 4.36
C SER A 86 -17.33 7.40 5.43
N LYS A 87 -16.22 7.97 5.86
CA LYS A 87 -16.21 9.07 6.84
C LYS A 87 -16.97 10.29 6.33
N GLN A 88 -16.79 10.63 5.07
CA GLN A 88 -17.49 11.74 4.43
C GLN A 88 -19.01 11.49 4.33
N GLU A 89 -19.42 10.28 3.96
CA GLU A 89 -20.83 9.87 3.87
C GLU A 89 -21.54 9.94 5.22
N HIS A 90 -20.83 9.66 6.31
CA HIS A 90 -21.37 9.71 7.68
C HIS A 90 -21.23 11.09 8.33
N GLY A 91 -20.92 12.13 7.56
CA GLY A 91 -20.83 13.51 8.06
C GLY A 91 -19.57 13.84 8.84
N GLY A 92 -18.57 12.98 8.79
CA GLY A 92 -17.27 13.24 9.43
C GLY A 92 -16.48 14.32 8.70
N GLY A 93 -15.84 15.24 9.45
CA GLY A 93 -14.97 16.25 8.89
C GLY A 93 -13.66 15.66 8.38
N LEU A 94 -13.23 16.08 7.19
CA LEU A 94 -11.95 15.70 6.63
C LEU A 94 -10.93 16.82 6.83
N THR A 95 -9.68 16.44 7.12
CA THR A 95 -8.58 17.39 7.14
C THR A 95 -8.24 17.82 5.70
N LEU A 96 -7.48 18.89 5.56
CA LEU A 96 -7.03 19.36 4.24
C LEU A 96 -6.22 18.28 3.51
N ARG A 97 -5.34 17.57 4.22
CA ARG A 97 -4.55 16.46 3.65
C ARG A 97 -5.44 15.32 3.17
N GLU A 98 -6.45 14.97 3.95
CA GLU A 98 -7.40 13.92 3.59
C GLU A 98 -8.20 14.28 2.33
N ARG A 99 -8.65 15.54 2.23
CA ARG A 99 -9.34 16.05 1.03
C ARG A 99 -8.46 16.01 -0.20
N GLN A 100 -7.21 16.44 -0.08
CA GLN A 100 -6.23 16.39 -1.17
C GLN A 100 -5.99 14.95 -1.62
N PHE A 101 -5.84 14.03 -0.68
CA PHE A 101 -5.67 12.61 -0.98
C PHE A 101 -6.87 12.05 -1.75
N LEU A 102 -8.09 12.35 -1.31
CA LEU A 102 -9.31 11.89 -2.01
C LEU A 102 -9.38 12.41 -3.43
N GLU A 103 -9.08 13.69 -3.63
CA GLU A 103 -9.09 14.31 -4.96
C GLU A 103 -8.08 13.65 -5.91
N GLU A 104 -6.84 13.50 -5.47
CA GLU A 104 -5.78 12.90 -6.27
C GLU A 104 -6.02 11.41 -6.53
N TYR A 105 -6.40 10.66 -5.50
CA TYR A 105 -6.65 9.23 -5.65
C TYR A 105 -7.87 8.93 -6.50
N SER A 106 -8.91 9.76 -6.47
CA SER A 106 -10.07 9.60 -7.34
C SER A 106 -9.68 9.61 -8.80
N LYS A 107 -8.76 10.49 -9.20
CA LYS A 107 -8.23 10.53 -10.56
C LYS A 107 -7.49 9.25 -10.93
N ILE A 108 -6.64 8.75 -10.03
CA ILE A 108 -5.88 7.51 -10.21
C ILE A 108 -6.82 6.30 -10.30
N ALA A 109 -7.81 6.23 -9.42
CA ALA A 109 -8.78 5.14 -9.40
C ALA A 109 -9.61 5.07 -10.69
N ARG A 110 -10.02 6.21 -11.22
CA ARG A 110 -10.73 6.30 -12.52
C ARG A 110 -9.85 5.80 -13.66
N LYS A 111 -8.59 6.20 -13.69
CA LYS A 111 -7.63 5.77 -14.71
C LYS A 111 -7.39 4.27 -14.63
N GLN A 112 -7.19 3.71 -13.42
CA GLN A 112 -7.01 2.27 -13.22
C GLN A 112 -8.24 1.48 -13.66
N GLY A 113 -9.44 1.99 -13.38
CA GLY A 113 -10.69 1.39 -13.83
C GLY A 113 -10.79 1.33 -15.35
N LYS A 114 -10.47 2.42 -16.04
CA LYS A 114 -10.44 2.48 -17.50
C LYS A 114 -9.42 1.51 -18.09
N ASP A 115 -8.22 1.47 -17.52
CA ASP A 115 -7.16 0.55 -17.99
C ASP A 115 -7.57 -0.92 -17.79
N ALA A 116 -8.22 -1.24 -16.69
CA ALA A 116 -8.73 -2.60 -16.43
C ALA A 116 -9.80 -3.00 -17.45
N VAL A 117 -10.71 -2.11 -17.80
CA VAL A 117 -11.75 -2.34 -18.83
C VAL A 117 -11.10 -2.58 -20.19
N ILE A 118 -10.15 -1.75 -20.59
CA ILE A 118 -9.42 -1.90 -21.85
C ILE A 118 -8.69 -3.24 -21.90
N ARG A 119 -8.03 -3.67 -20.83
CA ARG A 119 -7.35 -4.95 -20.73
C ARG A 119 -8.32 -6.12 -20.90
N ARG A 120 -9.50 -6.05 -20.30
CA ARG A 120 -10.54 -7.07 -20.43
C ARG A 120 -11.04 -7.18 -21.88
N GLU A 121 -11.31 -6.05 -22.52
CA GLU A 121 -11.72 -6.01 -23.92
C GLU A 121 -10.66 -6.60 -24.84
N ASN A 122 -9.40 -6.28 -24.64
CA ASN A 122 -8.29 -6.82 -25.40
C ASN A 122 -8.14 -8.34 -25.23
N LYS A 123 -8.33 -8.85 -24.02
CA LYS A 123 -8.35 -10.31 -23.77
C LYS A 123 -9.48 -11.01 -24.53
N THR A 124 -10.66 -10.42 -24.53
CA THR A 124 -11.82 -10.97 -25.26
C THR A 124 -11.57 -11.00 -26.75
N LYS A 125 -11.02 -9.93 -27.33
CA LYS A 125 -10.63 -9.86 -28.74
C LYS A 125 -9.58 -10.92 -29.10
N ARG A 126 -8.58 -11.15 -28.27
CA ARG A 126 -7.55 -12.18 -28.47
C ARG A 126 -8.14 -13.58 -28.42
N ARG A 127 -9.07 -13.88 -27.51
CA ARG A 127 -9.79 -15.17 -27.42
C ARG A 127 -10.60 -15.43 -28.68
N LYS A 128 -11.33 -14.44 -29.19
CA LYS A 128 -12.10 -14.55 -30.44
C LYS A 128 -11.21 -14.86 -31.65
N LYS A 129 -10.02 -14.25 -31.74
CA LYS A 129 -9.05 -14.56 -32.79
C LYS A 129 -8.50 -16.00 -32.74
N LYS A 130 -8.27 -16.54 -31.53
CA LYS A 130 -7.78 -17.90 -31.33
C LYS A 130 -8.83 -18.97 -31.68
N ASN A 131 -10.11 -18.67 -31.56
CA ASN A 131 -11.22 -19.60 -31.79
C ASN A 131 -11.79 -19.52 -33.23
N ARG A 132 -11.20 -18.72 -34.10
CA ARG A 132 -11.58 -18.71 -35.53
C ARG A 132 -10.90 -19.89 -36.24
N PRO A 133 -11.68 -20.72 -36.97
CA PRO A 133 -11.11 -21.80 -37.79
C PRO A 133 -10.19 -21.27 -38.88
#